data_3d493556ac028870af38991a0b2d70ec
#
_entry.id   3d493556ac028870af38991a0b2d70ec
#
_cell.length_a   1.000
_cell.length_b   1.000
_cell.length_c   1.000
_cell.angle_alpha   90.00
_cell.angle_beta   90.00
_cell.angle_gamma   90.00
#
_symmetry.space_group_name_H-M   'P 1'
#
loop_
_entity.id
_entity.type
_entity.pdbx_description
1 polymer ?
#
loop_
_entity_poly.entity_id
_entity_poly.type
_entity_poly.pdbx_seq_one_letter_code
_entity_poly.pdbx_strand_id
1 'polypeptide(L)'
;LNALKKDAPEWKKYSEDFLDKMAWMQDVTTEKLGPSLWHMHPIMFLAFLIQPNEDIRILRLRAFLRMIRIGEGTIQEDGYRTMFTGVKFTDFSKHPNIRHEANGVVSTAAGAYQFLYGTWRNLQRRYSFPDFSPSNQDLGCIALIAGRKALDVVMQGKISEAIHLCRIEWASLPGSPHGQPTANKKMIMEKYELYLAEEKEGKTSLHATTEKIVKFIEGNYPEYL
;
A
#
# COMPACT_ATOMS: atom_id res chain seq x y z
N LEU A 1 -11.65 -26.62 -31.87
CA LEU A 1 -13.11 -26.77 -31.93
C LEU A 1 -13.52 -27.82 -32.97
N ASN A 2 -12.91 -27.86 -34.17
CA ASN A 2 -13.24 -28.84 -35.20
C ASN A 2 -12.88 -30.29 -34.83
N ALA A 3 -11.90 -30.53 -33.97
CA ALA A 3 -11.53 -31.84 -33.46
C ALA A 3 -12.54 -32.38 -32.43
N LEU A 4 -13.16 -31.47 -31.63
CA LEU A 4 -14.18 -31.84 -30.63
C LEU A 4 -15.54 -32.17 -31.22
N LYS A 5 -15.76 -31.86 -32.51
CA LYS A 5 -17.06 -32.10 -33.20
C LYS A 5 -17.44 -33.57 -33.32
N LYS A 6 -16.45 -34.47 -33.29
CA LYS A 6 -16.69 -35.90 -33.60
C LYS A 6 -17.01 -36.71 -32.36
N ASP A 7 -16.47 -36.37 -31.22
CA ASP A 7 -16.45 -37.26 -30.07
C ASP A 7 -17.23 -36.74 -28.83
N ALA A 8 -17.64 -35.45 -28.79
CA ALA A 8 -18.41 -34.91 -27.68
C ALA A 8 -19.20 -33.63 -28.06
N PRO A 9 -20.36 -33.78 -28.70
CA PRO A 9 -21.19 -32.62 -29.13
C PRO A 9 -21.62 -31.71 -27.97
N GLU A 10 -21.73 -32.25 -26.78
CA GLU A 10 -22.06 -31.47 -25.56
C GLU A 10 -20.97 -30.46 -25.19
N TRP A 11 -19.71 -30.81 -25.37
CA TRP A 11 -18.57 -29.91 -25.11
C TRP A 11 -18.49 -28.77 -26.13
N LYS A 12 -18.97 -29.00 -27.34
CA LYS A 12 -19.04 -27.95 -28.37
C LYS A 12 -20.04 -26.87 -27.95
N LYS A 13 -21.25 -27.28 -27.57
CA LYS A 13 -22.29 -26.37 -27.10
C LYS A 13 -21.83 -25.60 -25.86
N TYR A 14 -21.19 -26.29 -24.91
CA TYR A 14 -20.64 -25.66 -23.72
C TYR A 14 -19.54 -24.63 -24.05
N SER A 15 -18.68 -24.94 -25.01
CA SER A 15 -17.63 -24.05 -25.48
C SER A 15 -18.18 -22.80 -26.19
N GLU A 16 -19.22 -22.99 -27.03
CA GLU A 16 -19.90 -21.91 -27.74
C GLU A 16 -20.62 -20.99 -26.74
N ASP A 17 -21.41 -21.54 -25.80
CA ASP A 17 -22.06 -20.80 -24.73
C ASP A 17 -21.06 -20.04 -23.84
N PHE A 18 -19.90 -20.64 -23.60
CA PHE A 18 -18.82 -19.99 -22.81
C PHE A 18 -18.21 -18.83 -23.60
N LEU A 19 -17.96 -19.00 -24.90
CA LEU A 19 -17.41 -17.97 -25.77
C LEU A 19 -18.38 -16.80 -25.96
N ASP A 20 -19.66 -17.07 -26.09
CA ASP A 20 -20.70 -16.05 -26.18
C ASP A 20 -20.82 -15.25 -24.90
N LYS A 21 -20.72 -15.92 -23.73
CA LYS A 21 -20.67 -15.26 -22.44
C LYS A 21 -19.41 -14.40 -22.23
N MET A 22 -18.35 -14.69 -22.97
CA MET A 22 -17.08 -13.95 -22.94
C MET A 22 -17.01 -12.84 -24.01
N ALA A 23 -17.98 -12.77 -24.93
CA ALA A 23 -18.00 -11.76 -26.00
C ALA A 23 -18.02 -10.32 -25.47
N TRP A 24 -18.62 -10.11 -24.27
CA TRP A 24 -18.62 -8.83 -23.59
C TRP A 24 -17.21 -8.28 -23.27
N MET A 25 -16.20 -9.16 -23.18
CA MET A 25 -14.82 -8.74 -22.95
C MET A 25 -14.26 -7.91 -24.12
N GLN A 26 -14.79 -8.09 -25.33
CA GLN A 26 -14.41 -7.28 -26.50
C GLN A 26 -14.92 -5.85 -26.40
N ASP A 27 -16.01 -5.63 -25.65
CA ASP A 27 -16.63 -4.33 -25.47
C ASP A 27 -15.92 -3.49 -24.37
N VAL A 28 -15.20 -4.14 -23.45
CA VAL A 28 -14.53 -3.48 -22.32
C VAL A 28 -13.00 -3.40 -22.48
N THR A 29 -12.42 -4.02 -23.50
CA THR A 29 -10.98 -3.93 -23.77
C THR A 29 -10.74 -3.00 -24.97
N THR A 30 -9.78 -2.08 -24.83
CA THR A 30 -9.34 -1.18 -25.92
C THR A 30 -8.55 -1.90 -27.00
N GLU A 31 -8.15 -3.15 -26.78
CA GLU A 31 -7.42 -3.98 -27.72
C GLU A 31 -8.30 -5.14 -28.21
N LYS A 32 -8.34 -5.33 -29.54
CA LYS A 32 -9.00 -6.49 -30.12
C LYS A 32 -8.27 -7.76 -29.69
N LEU A 33 -8.95 -8.62 -28.95
CA LEU A 33 -8.46 -9.93 -28.58
C LEU A 33 -8.20 -10.75 -29.84
N GLY A 34 -6.94 -10.90 -30.23
CA GLY A 34 -6.55 -11.66 -31.41
C GLY A 34 -6.54 -13.18 -31.16
N PRO A 35 -6.45 -14.00 -32.20
CA PRO A 35 -6.45 -15.47 -32.09
C PRO A 35 -5.37 -16.07 -31.22
N SER A 36 -4.31 -15.32 -30.91
CA SER A 36 -3.20 -15.75 -30.05
C SER A 36 -3.58 -15.92 -28.57
N LEU A 37 -4.67 -15.31 -28.11
CA LEU A 37 -5.20 -15.53 -26.75
C LEU A 37 -5.74 -16.95 -26.50
N TRP A 38 -6.08 -17.66 -27.55
CA TRP A 38 -6.56 -19.05 -27.48
C TRP A 38 -5.48 -20.07 -27.05
N HIS A 39 -4.23 -19.67 -27.05
CA HIS A 39 -3.12 -20.48 -26.57
C HIS A 39 -2.79 -20.28 -25.09
N MET A 40 -3.49 -19.37 -24.41
CA MET A 40 -3.31 -19.24 -22.95
C MET A 40 -3.86 -20.51 -22.27
N HIS A 41 -3.01 -21.14 -21.48
CA HIS A 41 -3.42 -22.28 -20.67
C HIS A 41 -4.63 -21.87 -19.81
N PRO A 42 -5.73 -22.67 -19.78
CA PRO A 42 -6.97 -22.30 -19.06
C PRO A 42 -6.74 -21.89 -17.61
N ILE A 43 -5.76 -22.50 -16.94
CA ILE A 43 -5.37 -22.15 -15.56
C ILE A 43 -4.70 -20.76 -15.51
N MET A 44 -3.87 -20.39 -16.49
CA MET A 44 -3.26 -19.05 -16.56
C MET A 44 -4.32 -17.98 -16.86
N PHE A 45 -5.30 -18.31 -17.71
CA PHE A 45 -6.42 -17.42 -18.00
C PHE A 45 -7.35 -17.26 -16.79
N LEU A 46 -7.68 -18.36 -16.09
CA LEU A 46 -8.39 -18.32 -14.82
C LEU A 46 -7.60 -17.56 -13.74
N ALA A 47 -6.28 -17.74 -13.66
CA ALA A 47 -5.42 -16.97 -12.75
C ALA A 47 -5.38 -15.48 -13.11
N PHE A 48 -5.50 -15.12 -14.38
CA PHE A 48 -5.63 -13.74 -14.84
C PHE A 48 -7.01 -13.14 -14.51
N LEU A 49 -8.10 -13.95 -14.64
CA LEU A 49 -9.47 -13.54 -14.27
C LEU A 49 -9.72 -13.56 -12.76
N ILE A 50 -9.02 -14.46 -12.05
CA ILE A 50 -9.01 -14.54 -10.58
C ILE A 50 -7.75 -13.82 -10.05
N GLN A 51 -7.36 -12.71 -10.64
CA GLN A 51 -6.61 -11.73 -9.86
C GLN A 51 -7.52 -11.42 -8.67
N PRO A 52 -7.11 -11.73 -7.43
CA PRO A 52 -7.91 -11.33 -6.29
C PRO A 52 -8.15 -9.83 -6.49
N ASN A 53 -9.41 -9.46 -6.63
CA ASN A 53 -9.78 -8.04 -6.68
C ASN A 53 -9.34 -7.51 -5.32
N GLU A 54 -8.09 -7.04 -5.25
CA GLU A 54 -7.53 -6.56 -3.99
C GLU A 54 -8.50 -5.52 -3.46
N ASP A 55 -8.91 -5.69 -2.22
CA ASP A 55 -9.89 -4.80 -1.59
C ASP A 55 -9.42 -3.36 -1.76
N ILE A 56 -10.19 -2.56 -2.49
CA ILE A 56 -9.87 -1.16 -2.76
C ILE A 56 -9.57 -0.38 -1.48
N ARG A 57 -10.11 -0.80 -0.33
CA ARG A 57 -9.83 -0.21 0.98
C ARG A 57 -8.36 -0.39 1.34
N ILE A 58 -7.81 -1.59 1.11
CA ILE A 58 -6.40 -1.92 1.38
C ILE A 58 -5.50 -1.20 0.38
N LEU A 59 -5.85 -1.15 -0.90
CA LEU A 59 -5.08 -0.41 -1.91
C LEU A 59 -4.98 1.09 -1.57
N ARG A 60 -6.08 1.69 -1.10
CA ARG A 60 -6.10 3.08 -0.62
C ARG A 60 -5.18 3.30 0.58
N LEU A 61 -5.19 2.36 1.53
CA LEU A 61 -4.30 2.41 2.69
C LEU A 61 -2.83 2.31 2.25
N ARG A 62 -2.50 1.39 1.36
CA ARG A 62 -1.15 1.21 0.82
C ARG A 62 -0.67 2.48 0.10
N ALA A 63 -1.50 3.07 -0.75
CA ALA A 63 -1.20 4.33 -1.42
C ALA A 63 -0.97 5.48 -0.42
N PHE A 64 -1.75 5.53 0.66
CA PHE A 64 -1.62 6.53 1.71
C PHE A 64 -0.30 6.39 2.49
N LEU A 65 0.13 5.16 2.80
CA LEU A 65 1.45 4.92 3.40
C LEU A 65 2.58 5.47 2.52
N ARG A 66 2.54 5.19 1.22
CA ARG A 66 3.53 5.69 0.26
C ARG A 66 3.51 7.22 0.16
N MET A 67 2.33 7.81 0.21
CA MET A 67 2.16 9.26 0.22
C MET A 67 2.81 9.91 1.45
N ILE A 68 2.67 9.33 2.65
CA ILE A 68 3.35 9.84 3.86
C ILE A 68 4.87 9.86 3.65
N ARG A 69 5.43 8.82 3.05
CA ARG A 69 6.87 8.74 2.77
C ARG A 69 7.39 9.83 1.84
N ILE A 70 6.54 10.38 0.95
CA ILE A 70 6.89 11.58 0.16
C ILE A 70 7.12 12.78 1.06
N GLY A 71 6.21 13.03 2.00
CA GLY A 71 6.34 14.12 2.97
C GLY A 71 7.61 14.00 3.80
N GLU A 72 7.95 12.80 4.24
CA GLU A 72 9.15 12.49 5.04
C GLU A 72 10.43 12.40 4.21
N GLY A 73 10.39 12.51 2.88
CA GLY A 73 11.56 12.40 2.00
C GLY A 73 12.17 11.00 1.94
N THR A 74 11.39 9.96 2.22
CA THR A 74 11.84 8.56 2.38
C THR A 74 11.25 7.60 1.35
N ILE A 75 10.73 8.10 0.24
CA ILE A 75 10.06 7.27 -0.76
C ILE A 75 10.99 6.29 -1.48
N GLN A 76 12.28 6.60 -1.54
CA GLN A 76 13.29 5.75 -2.14
C GLN A 76 13.42 4.42 -1.37
N GLU A 77 13.98 3.39 -2.01
CA GLU A 77 14.15 2.05 -1.43
C GLU A 77 14.91 2.07 -0.10
N ASP A 78 15.96 2.88 -0.03
CA ASP A 78 16.76 3.06 1.18
C ASP A 78 16.09 3.94 2.26
N GLY A 79 14.88 4.44 1.99
CA GLY A 79 14.10 5.27 2.93
C GLY A 79 13.83 4.57 4.26
N TYR A 80 13.67 3.25 4.26
CA TYR A 80 13.45 2.46 5.48
C TYR A 80 14.62 2.48 6.45
N ARG A 81 15.80 2.84 5.99
CA ARG A 81 17.02 2.97 6.82
C ARG A 81 17.49 4.40 7.00
N THR A 82 16.64 5.38 6.71
CA THR A 82 16.98 6.81 6.79
C THR A 82 16.73 7.36 8.19
N MET A 83 17.74 7.98 8.78
CA MET A 83 17.61 8.78 10.01
C MET A 83 17.37 10.26 9.70
N PHE A 84 16.99 11.05 10.72
CA PHE A 84 16.56 12.45 10.63
C PHE A 84 17.43 13.34 9.72
N THR A 85 18.74 13.15 9.69
CA THR A 85 19.67 13.94 8.85
C THR A 85 19.98 13.31 7.49
N GLY A 86 19.24 12.25 7.09
CA GLY A 86 19.49 11.50 5.86
C GLY A 86 20.56 10.40 5.98
N VAL A 87 21.26 10.32 7.13
CA VAL A 87 22.22 9.24 7.41
C VAL A 87 21.50 7.89 7.44
N LYS A 88 22.16 6.85 6.93
CA LYS A 88 21.59 5.51 6.85
C LYS A 88 22.09 4.63 7.97
N PHE A 89 21.20 3.84 8.55
CA PHE A 89 21.57 2.73 9.44
C PHE A 89 21.47 1.39 8.70
N THR A 90 22.11 0.35 9.22
CA THR A 90 22.18 -0.97 8.59
C THR A 90 21.47 -2.07 9.37
N ASP A 91 21.34 -1.90 10.70
CA ASP A 91 20.76 -2.91 11.58
C ASP A 91 19.25 -2.63 11.80
N PHE A 92 18.42 -3.51 11.29
CA PHE A 92 16.98 -3.49 11.49
C PHE A 92 16.50 -4.28 12.72
N SER A 93 17.38 -4.89 13.50
CA SER A 93 16.97 -5.65 14.70
C SER A 93 16.27 -4.76 15.75
N LYS A 94 16.56 -3.47 15.72
CA LYS A 94 15.96 -2.46 16.61
C LYS A 94 15.99 -1.07 16.00
N HIS A 95 15.14 -0.18 16.50
CA HIS A 95 15.22 1.24 16.18
C HIS A 95 16.60 1.79 16.58
N PRO A 96 17.33 2.53 15.71
CA PRO A 96 18.72 2.93 15.95
C PRO A 96 18.89 3.82 17.20
N ASN A 97 17.88 4.61 17.56
CA ASN A 97 17.89 5.51 18.73
C ASN A 97 19.11 6.43 18.79
N ILE A 98 19.58 6.89 17.64
CA ILE A 98 20.70 7.81 17.51
C ILE A 98 20.13 9.22 17.41
N ARG A 99 20.66 10.15 18.23
CA ARG A 99 20.29 11.55 18.17
C ARG A 99 21.07 12.25 17.06
N HIS A 100 20.35 12.88 16.16
CA HIS A 100 20.94 13.77 15.15
C HIS A 100 20.41 15.18 15.34
N GLU A 101 21.26 16.15 15.07
CA GLU A 101 20.91 17.56 15.13
C GLU A 101 20.96 18.19 13.74
N ALA A 102 19.92 18.93 13.38
CA ALA A 102 19.86 19.74 12.16
C ALA A 102 18.96 20.96 12.42
N ASN A 103 19.42 22.15 12.01
CA ASN A 103 18.68 23.41 12.13
C ASN A 103 18.16 23.70 13.55
N GLY A 104 18.96 23.37 14.58
CA GLY A 104 18.60 23.56 15.99
C GLY A 104 17.56 22.55 16.52
N VAL A 105 17.19 21.52 15.74
CA VAL A 105 16.30 20.45 16.16
C VAL A 105 17.11 19.17 16.40
N VAL A 106 16.96 18.58 17.58
CA VAL A 106 17.56 17.28 17.93
C VAL A 106 16.48 16.21 17.84
N SER A 107 16.69 15.17 17.03
CA SER A 107 15.70 14.11 16.81
C SER A 107 16.34 12.73 16.77
N THR A 108 15.56 11.72 17.19
CA THR A 108 15.86 10.31 17.01
C THR A 108 15.05 9.68 15.85
N ALA A 109 14.39 10.51 15.03
CA ALA A 109 13.53 10.03 13.97
C ALA A 109 14.27 9.10 12.99
N ALA A 110 13.69 7.95 12.67
CA ALA A 110 14.30 6.94 11.81
C ALA A 110 13.23 6.14 11.04
N GLY A 111 13.69 5.57 9.93
CA GLY A 111 12.89 4.71 9.05
C GLY A 111 12.02 5.48 8.08
N ALA A 112 11.22 4.71 7.33
CA ALA A 112 10.41 5.21 6.23
C ALA A 112 9.35 6.26 6.66
N TYR A 113 8.95 6.22 7.92
CA TYR A 113 7.93 7.11 8.50
C TYR A 113 8.48 7.99 9.61
N GLN A 114 9.81 8.10 9.72
CA GLN A 114 10.53 8.94 10.66
C GLN A 114 10.03 8.77 12.11
N PHE A 115 9.91 7.50 12.56
CA PHE A 115 9.50 7.18 13.93
C PHE A 115 10.48 7.75 14.94
N LEU A 116 9.99 8.50 15.92
CA LEU A 116 10.76 8.80 17.12
C LEU A 116 10.94 7.52 17.95
N TYR A 117 12.10 7.39 18.62
CA TYR A 117 12.38 6.19 19.43
C TYR A 117 11.29 5.88 20.45
N GLY A 118 10.79 6.90 21.17
CA GLY A 118 9.71 6.71 22.14
C GLY A 118 8.41 6.19 21.53
N THR A 119 8.03 6.74 20.36
CA THR A 119 6.87 6.30 19.58
C THR A 119 7.04 4.84 19.14
N TRP A 120 8.18 4.51 18.53
CA TRP A 120 8.46 3.13 18.09
C TRP A 120 8.42 2.14 19.27
N ARG A 121 9.06 2.46 20.37
CA ARG A 121 9.08 1.60 21.56
C ARG A 121 7.67 1.33 22.10
N ASN A 122 6.77 2.31 22.04
CA ASN A 122 5.37 2.12 22.45
C ASN A 122 4.62 1.21 21.47
N LEU A 123 4.82 1.39 20.16
CA LEU A 123 4.26 0.53 19.12
C LEU A 123 4.78 -0.91 19.27
N GLN A 124 6.09 -1.07 19.42
CA GLN A 124 6.73 -2.37 19.59
C GLN A 124 6.13 -3.15 20.76
N ARG A 125 5.94 -2.50 21.91
CA ARG A 125 5.32 -3.13 23.08
C ARG A 125 3.84 -3.48 22.85
N ARG A 126 3.09 -2.56 22.25
CA ARG A 126 1.64 -2.71 22.07
C ARG A 126 1.28 -3.80 21.06
N TYR A 127 2.02 -3.87 19.95
CA TYR A 127 1.75 -4.76 18.81
C TYR A 127 2.75 -5.92 18.71
N SER A 128 3.65 -6.07 19.69
CA SER A 128 4.65 -7.14 19.74
C SER A 128 5.52 -7.20 18.49
N PHE A 129 5.90 -6.04 17.92
CA PHE A 129 6.80 -6.02 16.78
C PHE A 129 8.17 -6.57 17.19
N PRO A 130 8.69 -7.62 16.51
CA PRO A 130 9.95 -8.25 16.93
C PRO A 130 11.17 -7.39 16.65
N ASP A 131 11.12 -6.53 15.63
CA ASP A 131 12.24 -5.76 15.12
C ASP A 131 11.78 -4.48 14.41
N PHE A 132 12.72 -3.69 13.91
CA PHE A 132 12.48 -2.45 13.15
C PHE A 132 12.52 -2.66 11.63
N SER A 133 12.22 -3.88 11.14
CA SER A 133 12.25 -4.23 9.73
C SER A 133 11.30 -3.36 8.90
N PRO A 134 11.56 -3.18 7.60
CA PRO A 134 10.69 -2.40 6.71
C PRO A 134 9.21 -2.77 6.79
N SER A 135 8.91 -4.07 6.83
CA SER A 135 7.53 -4.56 6.96
C SER A 135 6.88 -4.14 8.29
N ASN A 136 7.62 -4.19 9.40
CA ASN A 136 7.11 -3.74 10.70
C ASN A 136 6.99 -2.21 10.78
N GLN A 137 7.82 -1.46 10.06
CA GLN A 137 7.66 -0.02 9.92
C GLN A 137 6.35 0.33 9.20
N ASP A 138 5.99 -0.40 8.13
CA ASP A 138 4.71 -0.21 7.42
C ASP A 138 3.52 -0.47 8.37
N LEU A 139 3.55 -1.58 9.13
CA LEU A 139 2.50 -1.90 10.11
C LEU A 139 2.45 -0.87 11.25
N GLY A 140 3.60 -0.38 11.69
CA GLY A 140 3.70 0.70 12.69
C GLY A 140 3.05 2.00 12.21
N CYS A 141 3.22 2.34 10.93
CA CYS A 141 2.54 3.49 10.32
C CYS A 141 1.01 3.31 10.32
N ILE A 142 0.51 2.12 9.99
CA ILE A 142 -0.93 1.78 10.07
C ILE A 142 -1.44 1.98 11.50
N ALA A 143 -0.68 1.53 12.50
CA ALA A 143 -1.04 1.70 13.90
C ALA A 143 -1.14 3.19 14.31
N LEU A 144 -0.25 4.06 13.81
CA LEU A 144 -0.33 5.50 14.04
C LEU A 144 -1.55 6.13 13.36
N ILE A 145 -1.85 5.74 12.10
CA ILE A 145 -3.05 6.18 11.38
C ILE A 145 -4.31 5.79 12.16
N ALA A 146 -4.39 4.56 12.65
CA ALA A 146 -5.50 4.08 13.50
C ALA A 146 -5.59 4.88 14.80
N GLY A 147 -4.46 5.16 15.45
CA GLY A 147 -4.37 6.00 16.66
C GLY A 147 -4.91 7.42 16.44
N ARG A 148 -4.87 7.93 15.22
CA ARG A 148 -5.46 9.23 14.81
C ARG A 148 -6.93 9.10 14.36
N LYS A 149 -7.54 7.92 14.48
CA LYS A 149 -8.91 7.63 14.00
C LYS A 149 -9.06 7.88 12.49
N ALA A 150 -7.97 7.74 11.75
CA ALA A 150 -7.93 8.02 10.32
C ALA A 150 -8.01 6.75 9.45
N LEU A 151 -7.94 5.55 10.04
CA LEU A 151 -7.85 4.30 9.27
C LEU A 151 -9.07 4.09 8.37
N ASP A 152 -10.28 4.16 8.93
CA ASP A 152 -11.52 4.08 8.15
C ASP A 152 -11.64 5.22 7.11
N VAL A 153 -11.25 6.42 7.49
CA VAL A 153 -11.28 7.60 6.61
C VAL A 153 -10.39 7.40 5.38
N VAL A 154 -9.18 6.83 5.56
CA VAL A 154 -8.28 6.44 4.46
C VAL A 154 -8.93 5.37 3.60
N MET A 155 -9.47 4.32 4.21
CA MET A 155 -10.10 3.20 3.52
C MET A 155 -11.32 3.64 2.70
N GLN A 156 -12.08 4.62 3.18
CA GLN A 156 -13.19 5.23 2.43
C GLN A 156 -12.72 6.15 1.29
N GLY A 157 -11.42 6.47 1.20
CA GLY A 157 -10.87 7.37 0.18
C GLY A 157 -11.06 8.87 0.49
N LYS A 158 -11.38 9.22 1.73
CA LYS A 158 -11.52 10.61 2.20
C LYS A 158 -10.15 11.22 2.55
N ILE A 159 -9.27 11.29 1.56
CA ILE A 159 -7.84 11.54 1.76
C ILE A 159 -7.53 12.91 2.36
N SER A 160 -8.25 13.96 1.96
CA SER A 160 -8.07 15.30 2.56
C SER A 160 -8.39 15.32 4.06
N GLU A 161 -9.40 14.57 4.49
CA GLU A 161 -9.76 14.42 5.90
C GLU A 161 -8.72 13.57 6.64
N ALA A 162 -8.27 12.47 6.04
CA ALA A 162 -7.21 11.63 6.59
C ALA A 162 -5.90 12.41 6.81
N ILE A 163 -5.48 13.24 5.84
CA ILE A 163 -4.32 14.14 5.99
C ILE A 163 -4.54 15.08 7.17
N HIS A 164 -5.73 15.67 7.30
CA HIS A 164 -6.04 16.57 8.42
C HIS A 164 -5.94 15.86 9.78
N LEU A 165 -6.42 14.64 9.90
CA LEU A 165 -6.31 13.84 11.13
C LEU A 165 -4.85 13.46 11.44
N CYS A 166 -4.09 13.08 10.42
CA CYS A 166 -2.72 12.59 10.54
C CYS A 166 -1.66 13.70 10.67
N ARG A 167 -1.98 14.97 10.36
CA ARG A 167 -1.01 16.09 10.39
C ARG A 167 -0.35 16.35 11.74
N ILE A 168 -0.94 15.84 12.82
CA ILE A 168 -0.37 15.95 14.17
C ILE A 168 0.74 14.90 14.38
N GLU A 169 0.69 13.78 13.62
CA GLU A 169 1.69 12.72 13.72
C GLU A 169 2.91 13.02 12.84
N TRP A 170 2.70 13.52 11.64
CA TRP A 170 3.76 13.82 10.68
C TRP A 170 3.86 15.31 10.40
N ALA A 171 5.00 15.89 10.79
CA ALA A 171 5.26 17.33 10.65
C ALA A 171 5.28 17.78 9.17
N SER A 172 5.59 16.90 8.26
CA SER A 172 5.65 17.15 6.82
C SER A 172 4.28 17.26 6.14
N LEU A 173 3.21 16.77 6.79
CA LEU A 173 1.87 16.80 6.18
C LEU A 173 1.28 18.21 6.14
N PRO A 174 0.49 18.54 5.10
CA PRO A 174 -0.14 19.85 4.96
C PRO A 174 -0.96 20.25 6.18
N GLY A 175 -0.71 21.47 6.68
CA GLY A 175 -1.41 22.01 7.85
C GLY A 175 -0.94 21.46 9.19
N SER A 176 0.22 20.82 9.23
CA SER A 176 0.86 20.39 10.48
C SER A 176 1.11 21.57 11.43
N PRO A 177 0.83 21.42 12.75
CA PRO A 177 1.06 22.47 13.74
C PRO A 177 2.51 22.58 14.20
N HIS A 178 3.43 21.75 13.70
CA HIS A 178 4.79 21.65 14.20
C HIS A 178 5.75 22.77 13.75
N GLY A 179 5.26 23.75 12.94
CA GLY A 179 6.06 24.89 12.50
C GLY A 179 7.20 24.55 11.53
N GLN A 180 7.24 23.32 11.00
CA GLN A 180 8.20 22.89 9.99
C GLN A 180 7.63 23.08 8.57
N PRO A 181 8.48 23.16 7.54
CA PRO A 181 8.01 23.15 6.16
C PRO A 181 7.12 21.94 5.88
N THR A 182 5.93 22.18 5.34
CA THR A 182 4.99 21.13 4.98
C THR A 182 4.99 20.89 3.47
N ALA A 183 4.68 19.68 3.07
CA ALA A 183 4.49 19.35 1.66
C ALA A 183 3.31 20.12 1.06
N ASN A 184 3.40 20.47 -0.22
CA ASN A 184 2.30 21.11 -0.94
C ASN A 184 1.11 20.14 -1.05
N LYS A 185 -0.07 20.59 -0.61
CA LYS A 185 -1.28 19.75 -0.56
C LYS A 185 -1.65 19.19 -1.94
N LYS A 186 -1.57 19.99 -3.00
CA LYS A 186 -1.88 19.56 -4.37
C LYS A 186 -0.93 18.45 -4.80
N MET A 187 0.36 18.65 -4.61
CA MET A 187 1.39 17.65 -4.95
C MET A 187 1.18 16.34 -4.18
N ILE A 188 0.88 16.39 -2.90
CA ILE A 188 0.62 15.20 -2.06
C ILE A 188 -0.60 14.42 -2.57
N MET A 189 -1.67 15.10 -2.95
CA MET A 189 -2.87 14.47 -3.51
C MET A 189 -2.59 13.82 -4.87
N GLU A 190 -1.87 14.50 -5.76
CA GLU A 190 -1.45 13.94 -7.06
C GLU A 190 -0.59 12.68 -6.87
N LYS A 191 0.31 12.68 -5.87
CA LYS A 191 1.12 11.51 -5.55
C LYS A 191 0.30 10.36 -4.97
N TYR A 192 -0.70 10.65 -4.14
CA TYR A 192 -1.62 9.64 -3.66
C TYR A 192 -2.35 8.94 -4.81
N GLU A 193 -2.93 9.71 -5.76
CA GLU A 193 -3.63 9.14 -6.91
C GLU A 193 -2.70 8.29 -7.80
N LEU A 194 -1.48 8.76 -8.03
CA LEU A 194 -0.47 7.98 -8.74
C LEU A 194 -0.20 6.64 -8.05
N TYR A 195 0.02 6.67 -6.72
CA TYR A 195 0.30 5.44 -5.98
C TYR A 195 -0.90 4.52 -5.90
N LEU A 196 -2.11 5.05 -5.83
CA LEU A 196 -3.31 4.22 -5.89
C LEU A 196 -3.44 3.50 -7.25
N ALA A 197 -3.09 4.17 -8.35
CA ALA A 197 -3.06 3.55 -9.66
C ALA A 197 -1.98 2.44 -9.72
N GLU A 198 -0.77 2.71 -9.22
CA GLU A 198 0.30 1.72 -9.17
C GLU A 198 -0.04 0.51 -8.28
N GLU A 199 -0.63 0.72 -7.11
CA GLU A 199 -1.06 -0.39 -6.23
C GLU A 199 -2.13 -1.26 -6.91
N LYS A 200 -3.06 -0.68 -7.69
CA LYS A 200 -4.03 -1.43 -8.50
C LYS A 200 -3.38 -2.29 -9.58
N GLU A 201 -2.20 -1.90 -10.05
CA GLU A 201 -1.40 -2.65 -11.02
C GLU A 201 -0.43 -3.63 -10.33
N GLY A 202 -0.51 -3.81 -9.01
CA GLY A 202 0.40 -4.65 -8.24
C GLY A 202 1.82 -4.07 -8.07
N LYS A 203 2.02 -2.79 -8.42
CA LYS A 203 3.31 -2.09 -8.27
C LYS A 203 3.37 -1.40 -6.93
N THR A 204 4.28 -1.83 -6.07
CA THR A 204 4.43 -1.27 -4.73
C THR A 204 5.88 -1.04 -4.35
N SER A 205 6.10 -0.09 -3.45
CA SER A 205 7.37 0.12 -2.74
C SER A 205 7.24 -0.18 -1.24
N LEU A 206 6.15 -0.83 -0.82
CA LEU A 206 5.95 -1.27 0.56
C LEU A 206 6.52 -2.67 0.77
N HIS A 207 6.96 -2.94 1.98
CA HIS A 207 7.49 -4.25 2.40
C HIS A 207 6.46 -5.11 3.16
N ALA A 208 5.41 -4.50 3.71
CA ALA A 208 4.29 -5.27 4.21
C ALA A 208 3.42 -5.76 3.05
N THR A 209 3.22 -7.06 2.94
CA THR A 209 2.32 -7.64 1.95
C THR A 209 0.86 -7.33 2.29
N THR A 210 -0.03 -7.43 1.32
CA THR A 210 -1.48 -7.27 1.53
C THR A 210 -1.98 -8.18 2.65
N GLU A 211 -1.59 -9.45 2.66
CA GLU A 211 -2.00 -10.42 3.68
C GLU A 211 -1.53 -10.03 5.08
N LYS A 212 -0.29 -9.50 5.20
CA LYS A 212 0.22 -9.01 6.50
C LYS A 212 -0.57 -7.80 7.00
N ILE A 213 -0.91 -6.88 6.10
CA ILE A 213 -1.71 -5.69 6.43
C ILE A 213 -3.10 -6.12 6.88
N VAL A 214 -3.79 -6.96 6.11
CA VAL A 214 -5.13 -7.48 6.46
C VAL A 214 -5.09 -8.18 7.80
N LYS A 215 -4.18 -9.14 8.00
CA LYS A 215 -4.02 -9.86 9.27
C LYS A 215 -3.75 -8.93 10.46
N PHE A 216 -2.96 -7.87 10.25
CA PHE A 216 -2.68 -6.89 11.30
C PHE A 216 -3.94 -6.09 11.65
N ILE A 217 -4.73 -5.70 10.67
CA ILE A 217 -6.00 -4.97 10.89
C ILE A 217 -7.02 -5.89 11.57
N GLU A 218 -7.23 -7.12 11.08
CA GLU A 218 -8.12 -8.12 11.69
C GLU A 218 -7.81 -8.37 13.17
N GLY A 219 -6.52 -8.49 13.49
CA GLY A 219 -6.08 -8.77 14.85
C GLY A 219 -6.14 -7.59 15.81
N ASN A 220 -6.12 -6.34 15.32
CA ASN A 220 -6.01 -5.15 16.18
C ASN A 220 -7.15 -4.14 16.00
N TYR A 221 -7.85 -4.19 14.88
CA TYR A 221 -8.87 -3.21 14.45
C TYR A 221 -9.97 -3.90 13.61
N PRO A 222 -10.58 -5.00 14.10
CA PRO A 222 -11.51 -5.82 13.32
C PRO A 222 -12.74 -5.05 12.84
N GLU A 223 -13.07 -3.95 13.50
CA GLU A 223 -14.20 -3.09 13.15
C GLU A 223 -14.03 -2.37 11.80
N TYR A 224 -12.84 -2.40 11.16
CA TYR A 224 -12.58 -1.72 9.89
C TYR A 224 -12.56 -2.66 8.67
N LEU A 225 -12.64 -3.97 8.86
CA LEU A 225 -12.71 -4.96 7.78
C LEU A 225 -14.09 -5.63 7.72
#